data_4a229f7f28fb88d861b17289d8babe3c
#
_entry.id   4a229f7f28fb88d861b17289d8babe3c
#
_cell.length_a   1.000
_cell.length_b   1.000
_cell.length_c   1.000
_cell.angle_alpha   90.00
_cell.angle_beta   90.00
_cell.angle_gamma   90.00
#
_symmetry.space_group_name_H-M   'P 1'
#
loop_
_entity.id
_entity.type
_entity.pdbx_description
1 polymer ?
#
loop_
_entity_poly.entity_id
_entity_poly.type
_entity_poly.pdbx_seq_one_letter_code
_entity_poly.pdbx_strand_id
1 'polypeptide(L)'
;MKASDLREVSRAGVQLSALGMGCSQLGGLYRTMPPEQARALMDEAWSLGLRYFDTAPFYGYTLSERRVGNALSARPRDGFVLSTKVGRLLRPDPTVQCGDDGWAEPLPFRPHYDYSFDGVMRSFEDSQQRLGIAQIDLLYVHDIGRMTHGDANVEFWKQLTEGGGFRALDTLRNAGVVKAIGLGVNEWQVAHEAMQELQLDVTLLAGRYTLLEQDCLAPFLDNCVRYGNSIVVGGVFNSGVLAGNGKFNYGDAPAGVVSRVNRLAEVCREFEVPLPAAALQFPLAHPAVVSCVVGARSVEQLQQNVAWFEQALPAGLWQELKSDGLIADTAPVPEVVE
;
A
#
# COMPACT_ATOMS: atom_id res chain seq x y z
N MET A 1 13.61 4.92 14.54
CA MET A 1 13.23 3.69 13.77
C MET A 1 13.98 3.70 12.45
N LYS A 2 14.49 2.54 11.99
CA LYS A 2 15.12 2.43 10.66
C LYS A 2 14.14 1.87 9.64
N ALA A 3 14.30 2.25 8.38
CA ALA A 3 13.49 1.74 7.28
C ALA A 3 13.57 0.20 7.16
N SER A 4 14.74 -0.37 7.48
CA SER A 4 15.03 -1.81 7.44
C SER A 4 14.58 -2.58 8.69
N ASP A 5 14.09 -1.91 9.75
CA ASP A 5 13.61 -2.61 10.96
C ASP A 5 12.47 -3.57 10.58
N LEU A 6 12.50 -4.78 11.13
CA LEU A 6 11.52 -5.81 10.80
C LEU A 6 10.35 -5.78 11.78
N ARG A 7 9.14 -5.86 11.25
CA ARG A 7 7.88 -5.92 12.01
C ARG A 7 7.05 -7.11 11.54
N GLU A 8 6.54 -7.87 12.49
CA GLU A 8 5.86 -9.13 12.20
C GLU A 8 4.38 -8.90 11.81
N VAL A 9 3.95 -9.58 10.76
CA VAL A 9 2.53 -9.78 10.45
C VAL A 9 1.98 -10.77 11.47
N SER A 10 1.18 -10.29 12.40
CA SER A 10 0.81 -10.93 13.68
C SER A 10 0.45 -12.41 13.63
N ARG A 11 -0.06 -12.91 12.52
CA ARG A 11 -0.58 -14.28 12.40
C ARG A 11 0.16 -15.16 11.41
N ALA A 12 0.93 -14.56 10.51
CA ALA A 12 1.52 -15.25 9.37
C ALA A 12 2.99 -15.59 9.57
N GLY A 13 3.63 -15.11 10.65
CA GLY A 13 5.07 -15.29 10.86
C GLY A 13 5.94 -14.63 9.77
N VAL A 14 5.37 -13.70 9.01
CA VAL A 14 6.07 -12.94 7.98
C VAL A 14 6.56 -11.64 8.58
N GLN A 15 7.81 -11.31 8.34
CA GLN A 15 8.39 -10.05 8.77
C GLN A 15 8.52 -9.09 7.59
N LEU A 16 7.97 -7.88 7.72
CA LEU A 16 8.08 -6.82 6.75
C LEU A 16 9.07 -5.77 7.22
N SER A 17 9.85 -5.17 6.30
CA SER A 17 10.59 -3.95 6.63
C SER A 17 9.59 -2.83 6.99
N ALA A 18 9.90 -2.03 7.99
CA ALA A 18 9.04 -0.96 8.48
C ALA A 18 8.68 0.04 7.36
N LEU A 19 9.62 0.27 6.43
CA LEU A 19 9.35 0.96 5.17
C LEU A 19 9.48 -0.04 4.02
N GLY A 20 8.45 -0.17 3.20
CA GLY A 20 8.41 -1.00 1.99
C GLY A 20 8.36 -0.15 0.72
N MET A 21 8.63 -0.77 -0.41
CA MET A 21 8.55 -0.16 -1.73
C MET A 21 7.20 -0.42 -2.38
N GLY A 22 6.38 0.63 -2.55
CA GLY A 22 5.18 0.60 -3.37
C GLY A 22 5.52 0.78 -4.84
N CYS A 23 5.22 -0.21 -5.67
CA CYS A 23 5.70 -0.29 -7.05
C CYS A 23 4.74 0.27 -8.10
N SER A 24 3.69 1.04 -7.73
CA SER A 24 2.78 1.66 -8.70
C SER A 24 3.51 2.62 -9.66
N GLN A 25 4.52 3.33 -9.19
CA GLN A 25 5.33 4.22 -10.01
C GLN A 25 6.12 3.47 -11.09
N LEU A 26 6.49 2.21 -10.84
CA LEU A 26 7.13 1.36 -11.84
C LEU A 26 6.18 1.01 -13.00
N GLY A 27 4.86 1.12 -12.81
CA GLY A 27 3.85 1.02 -13.85
C GLY A 27 3.67 2.31 -14.67
N GLY A 28 4.36 3.40 -14.31
CA GLY A 28 4.25 4.68 -15.03
C GLY A 28 3.05 5.51 -14.59
N LEU A 29 2.68 5.49 -13.30
CA LEU A 29 1.56 6.29 -12.78
C LEU A 29 1.81 7.79 -12.99
N TYR A 30 0.96 8.44 -13.78
CA TYR A 30 0.96 9.85 -14.22
C TYR A 30 2.16 10.31 -15.05
N ARG A 31 3.26 9.58 -15.10
CA ARG A 31 4.46 9.91 -15.87
C ARG A 31 5.17 8.64 -16.31
N THR A 32 5.78 8.68 -17.48
CA THR A 32 6.61 7.59 -17.96
C THR A 32 7.77 7.33 -17.01
N MET A 33 8.17 6.08 -16.92
CA MET A 33 9.38 5.67 -16.20
C MET A 33 10.23 4.80 -17.13
N PRO A 34 11.39 5.26 -17.58
CA PRO A 34 12.31 4.45 -18.38
C PRO A 34 12.72 3.15 -17.67
N PRO A 35 12.96 2.07 -18.39
CA PRO A 35 13.35 0.77 -17.80
C PRO A 35 14.60 0.84 -16.91
N GLU A 36 15.61 1.61 -17.32
CA GLU A 36 16.84 1.83 -16.58
C GLU A 36 16.60 2.57 -15.25
N GLN A 37 15.69 3.56 -15.25
CA GLN A 37 15.30 4.28 -14.03
C GLN A 37 14.52 3.37 -13.07
N ALA A 38 13.62 2.54 -13.59
CA ALA A 38 12.90 1.56 -12.79
C ALA A 38 13.86 0.56 -12.14
N ARG A 39 14.86 0.09 -12.88
CA ARG A 39 15.90 -0.81 -12.37
C ARG A 39 16.75 -0.15 -11.30
N ALA A 40 17.27 1.04 -11.56
CA ALA A 40 18.07 1.80 -10.62
C ALA A 40 17.32 2.05 -9.30
N LEU A 41 16.02 2.36 -9.38
CA LEU A 41 15.16 2.56 -8.22
C LEU A 41 14.99 1.27 -7.38
N MET A 42 14.81 0.12 -8.02
CA MET A 42 14.72 -1.18 -7.34
C MET A 42 16.05 -1.59 -6.70
N ASP A 43 17.17 -1.34 -7.39
CA ASP A 43 18.51 -1.60 -6.86
C ASP A 43 18.81 -0.70 -5.64
N GLU A 44 18.40 0.56 -5.69
CA GLU A 44 18.54 1.48 -4.57
C GLU A 44 17.64 1.08 -3.38
N ALA A 45 16.39 0.68 -3.62
CA ALA A 45 15.52 0.19 -2.56
C ALA A 45 16.15 -0.99 -1.82
N TRP A 46 16.78 -1.90 -2.57
CA TRP A 46 17.54 -3.01 -2.00
C TRP A 46 18.73 -2.54 -1.18
N SER A 47 19.51 -1.58 -1.70
CA SER A 47 20.71 -1.02 -1.04
C SER A 47 20.37 -0.31 0.26
N LEU A 48 19.23 0.38 0.32
CA LEU A 48 18.70 1.05 1.50
C LEU A 48 18.07 0.09 2.53
N GLY A 49 18.07 -1.22 2.26
CA GLY A 49 17.57 -2.23 3.18
C GLY A 49 16.06 -2.46 3.14
N LEU A 50 15.34 -1.89 2.17
CA LEU A 50 13.93 -2.21 1.97
C LEU A 50 13.81 -3.67 1.50
N ARG A 51 12.98 -4.44 2.17
CA ARG A 51 12.82 -5.89 1.88
C ARG A 51 11.36 -6.28 1.66
N TYR A 52 10.44 -5.33 1.71
CA TYR A 52 9.05 -5.51 1.33
C TYR A 52 8.74 -4.73 0.06
N PHE A 53 8.21 -5.44 -0.96
CA PHE A 53 7.86 -4.90 -2.28
C PHE A 53 6.41 -5.22 -2.58
N ASP A 54 5.59 -4.17 -2.84
CA ASP A 54 4.18 -4.31 -3.19
C ASP A 54 3.93 -3.90 -4.64
N THR A 55 3.27 -4.78 -5.39
CA THR A 55 2.88 -4.52 -6.78
C THR A 55 1.42 -4.94 -7.05
N ALA A 56 0.96 -4.85 -8.28
CA ALA A 56 -0.35 -5.33 -8.72
C ALA A 56 -0.39 -5.55 -10.24
N PRO A 57 -1.27 -6.44 -10.73
CA PRO A 57 -1.57 -6.59 -12.15
C PRO A 57 -2.00 -5.28 -12.82
N PHE A 58 -2.78 -4.48 -12.11
CA PHE A 58 -3.31 -3.21 -12.61
C PHE A 58 -2.22 -2.16 -12.87
N TYR A 59 -1.08 -2.22 -12.17
CA TYR A 59 -0.07 -1.17 -12.25
C TYR A 59 0.64 -1.15 -13.61
N GLY A 60 0.28 -0.14 -14.45
CA GLY A 60 0.73 -0.02 -15.82
C GLY A 60 0.27 -1.19 -16.70
N TYR A 61 -0.85 -1.82 -16.32
CA TYR A 61 -1.43 -2.98 -17.01
C TYR A 61 -0.39 -4.09 -17.20
N THR A 62 0.11 -4.62 -16.07
CA THR A 62 1.16 -5.63 -15.90
C THR A 62 2.60 -5.13 -15.93
N LEU A 63 2.87 -3.90 -16.32
CA LEU A 63 4.24 -3.39 -16.48
C LEU A 63 5.03 -3.42 -15.16
N SER A 64 4.38 -3.04 -14.04
CA SER A 64 5.02 -3.04 -12.72
C SER A 64 5.45 -4.44 -12.29
N GLU A 65 4.58 -5.45 -12.42
CA GLU A 65 4.94 -6.84 -12.05
C GLU A 65 6.13 -7.36 -12.85
N ARG A 66 6.18 -7.08 -14.16
CA ARG A 66 7.33 -7.47 -15.01
C ARG A 66 8.63 -6.82 -14.56
N ARG A 67 8.60 -5.53 -14.19
CA ARG A 67 9.77 -4.78 -13.72
C ARG A 67 10.24 -5.25 -12.35
N VAL A 68 9.30 -5.47 -11.44
CA VAL A 68 9.58 -6.02 -10.09
C VAL A 68 10.18 -7.41 -10.20
N GLY A 69 9.55 -8.30 -10.98
CA GLY A 69 10.04 -9.65 -11.20
C GLY A 69 11.45 -9.67 -11.79
N ASN A 70 11.70 -8.86 -12.82
CA ASN A 70 13.03 -8.75 -13.43
C ASN A 70 14.10 -8.26 -12.44
N ALA A 71 13.76 -7.29 -11.59
CA ALA A 71 14.70 -6.75 -10.60
C ALA A 71 14.97 -7.72 -9.44
N LEU A 72 13.94 -8.46 -8.98
CA LEU A 72 14.04 -9.36 -7.84
C LEU A 72 14.54 -10.76 -8.20
N SER A 73 14.44 -11.19 -9.46
CA SER A 73 14.88 -12.52 -9.90
C SER A 73 16.36 -12.82 -9.63
N ALA A 74 17.21 -11.79 -9.57
CA ALA A 74 18.63 -11.89 -9.26
C ALA A 74 18.94 -11.83 -7.75
N ARG A 75 17.93 -11.71 -6.89
CA ARG A 75 18.08 -11.59 -5.43
C ARG A 75 17.74 -12.92 -4.74
N PRO A 76 18.36 -13.24 -3.59
CA PRO A 76 17.96 -14.40 -2.80
C PRO A 76 16.46 -14.34 -2.47
N ARG A 77 15.71 -15.42 -2.75
CA ARG A 77 14.25 -15.41 -2.57
C ARG A 77 13.82 -15.23 -1.12
N ASP A 78 14.56 -15.73 -0.19
CA ASP A 78 14.37 -15.56 1.26
C ASP A 78 14.80 -14.19 1.77
N GLY A 79 15.46 -13.40 0.95
CA GLY A 79 15.93 -12.05 1.29
C GLY A 79 14.88 -10.96 1.14
N PHE A 80 13.65 -11.25 0.70
CA PHE A 80 12.59 -10.26 0.52
C PHE A 80 11.19 -10.84 0.67
N VAL A 81 10.23 -9.97 0.95
CA VAL A 81 8.80 -10.26 0.93
C VAL A 81 8.16 -9.55 -0.26
N LEU A 82 7.35 -10.30 -1.01
CA LEU A 82 6.66 -9.82 -2.21
C LEU A 82 5.16 -9.94 -2.03
N SER A 83 4.44 -8.85 -2.27
CA SER A 83 2.98 -8.86 -2.40
C SER A 83 2.54 -8.50 -3.81
N THR A 84 1.45 -9.10 -4.24
CA THR A 84 0.66 -8.66 -5.39
C THR A 84 -0.83 -8.77 -5.10
N LYS A 85 -1.66 -8.50 -6.09
CA LYS A 85 -3.10 -8.38 -5.90
C LYS A 85 -3.88 -9.23 -6.89
N VAL A 86 -5.10 -9.62 -6.53
CA VAL A 86 -6.02 -10.44 -7.36
C VAL A 86 -7.36 -9.74 -7.55
N GLY A 87 -8.18 -10.26 -8.46
CA GLY A 87 -9.50 -9.73 -8.78
C GLY A 87 -9.54 -8.80 -9.99
N ARG A 88 -8.38 -8.38 -10.51
CA ARG A 88 -8.25 -7.63 -11.76
C ARG A 88 -7.42 -8.44 -12.74
N LEU A 89 -8.07 -9.27 -13.54
CA LEU A 89 -7.45 -9.98 -14.67
C LEU A 89 -7.12 -8.99 -15.78
N LEU A 90 -6.02 -9.20 -16.48
CA LEU A 90 -5.60 -8.36 -17.60
C LEU A 90 -5.81 -9.12 -18.91
N ARG A 91 -6.64 -8.58 -19.79
CA ARG A 91 -6.93 -9.16 -21.12
C ARG A 91 -6.32 -8.29 -22.21
N PRO A 92 -5.76 -8.88 -23.28
CA PRO A 92 -5.25 -8.10 -24.41
C PRO A 92 -6.32 -7.16 -24.97
N ASP A 93 -5.97 -5.90 -25.14
CA ASP A 93 -6.83 -4.87 -25.73
C ASP A 93 -5.98 -3.87 -26.52
N PRO A 94 -6.05 -3.91 -27.87
CA PRO A 94 -5.26 -3.02 -28.73
C PRO A 94 -5.78 -1.57 -28.72
N THR A 95 -6.92 -1.29 -28.08
CA THR A 95 -7.51 0.06 -28.01
C THR A 95 -6.99 0.87 -26.81
N VAL A 96 -6.16 0.28 -25.95
CA VAL A 96 -5.52 0.97 -24.81
C VAL A 96 -4.65 2.11 -25.31
N GLN A 97 -4.78 3.26 -24.65
CA GLN A 97 -4.07 4.49 -24.99
C GLN A 97 -3.21 4.99 -23.82
N CYS A 98 -2.22 5.81 -24.14
CA CYS A 98 -1.47 6.55 -23.14
C CYS A 98 -2.40 7.41 -22.30
N GLY A 99 -2.25 7.36 -20.97
CA GLY A 99 -3.09 8.08 -20.02
C GLY A 99 -4.30 7.31 -19.49
N ASP A 100 -4.64 6.15 -20.07
CA ASP A 100 -5.74 5.32 -19.56
C ASP A 100 -5.50 4.98 -18.08
N ASP A 101 -6.54 5.18 -17.24
CA ASP A 101 -6.50 4.99 -15.77
C ASP A 101 -5.33 5.69 -15.07
N GLY A 102 -4.78 6.77 -15.67
CA GLY A 102 -3.64 7.51 -15.15
C GLY A 102 -2.28 6.90 -15.46
N TRP A 103 -2.21 5.80 -16.22
CA TRP A 103 -0.96 5.18 -16.65
C TRP A 103 -0.42 5.88 -17.90
N ALA A 104 0.77 6.50 -17.80
CA ALA A 104 1.33 7.29 -18.89
C ALA A 104 1.56 6.47 -20.17
N GLU A 105 2.08 5.26 -20.01
CA GLU A 105 2.35 4.31 -21.12
C GLU A 105 1.99 2.89 -20.67
N PRO A 106 0.67 2.58 -20.53
CA PRO A 106 0.24 1.24 -20.12
C PRO A 106 0.53 0.23 -21.23
N LEU A 107 0.73 -1.04 -20.83
CA LEU A 107 0.81 -2.11 -21.80
C LEU A 107 -0.58 -2.37 -22.42
N PRO A 108 -0.67 -2.99 -23.63
CA PRO A 108 -1.93 -3.17 -24.38
C PRO A 108 -2.81 -4.27 -23.77
N PHE A 109 -3.21 -4.05 -22.52
CA PHE A 109 -4.11 -4.91 -21.75
C PHE A 109 -5.11 -4.02 -21.02
N ARG A 110 -6.32 -4.55 -20.79
CA ARG A 110 -7.35 -3.87 -20.01
C ARG A 110 -7.81 -4.72 -18.83
N PRO A 111 -8.07 -4.12 -17.66
CA PRO A 111 -8.54 -4.87 -16.49
C PRO A 111 -9.96 -5.42 -16.76
N HIS A 112 -10.16 -6.66 -16.36
CA HIS A 112 -11.44 -7.34 -16.29
C HIS A 112 -11.62 -7.86 -14.86
N TYR A 113 -12.66 -7.43 -14.21
CA TYR A 113 -12.90 -7.75 -12.81
C TYR A 113 -13.51 -9.14 -12.66
N ASP A 114 -12.88 -10.00 -11.86
CA ASP A 114 -13.38 -11.33 -11.51
C ASP A 114 -12.84 -11.71 -10.14
N TYR A 115 -13.71 -11.63 -9.12
CA TYR A 115 -13.40 -11.96 -7.75
C TYR A 115 -13.89 -13.35 -7.34
N SER A 116 -14.34 -14.16 -8.28
CA SER A 116 -14.74 -15.54 -8.04
C SER A 116 -13.53 -16.42 -7.66
N PHE A 117 -13.80 -17.66 -7.25
CA PHE A 117 -12.76 -18.64 -6.98
C PHE A 117 -11.78 -18.79 -8.16
N ASP A 118 -12.32 -19.02 -9.37
CA ASP A 118 -11.50 -19.23 -10.57
C ASP A 118 -10.79 -17.92 -10.99
N GLY A 119 -11.43 -16.76 -10.82
CA GLY A 119 -10.85 -15.45 -11.08
C GLY A 119 -9.64 -15.17 -10.19
N VAL A 120 -9.76 -15.44 -8.89
CA VAL A 120 -8.66 -15.27 -7.91
C VAL A 120 -7.50 -16.22 -8.25
N MET A 121 -7.77 -17.51 -8.48
CA MET A 121 -6.75 -18.51 -8.82
C MET A 121 -6.00 -18.13 -10.10
N ARG A 122 -6.73 -17.78 -11.16
CA ARG A 122 -6.13 -17.36 -12.43
C ARG A 122 -5.31 -16.09 -12.27
N SER A 123 -5.83 -15.09 -11.54
CA SER A 123 -5.09 -13.84 -11.30
C SER A 123 -3.76 -14.09 -10.58
N PHE A 124 -3.76 -15.01 -9.62
CA PHE A 124 -2.55 -15.43 -8.90
C PHE A 124 -1.54 -16.11 -9.84
N GLU A 125 -1.96 -17.11 -10.62
CA GLU A 125 -1.12 -17.85 -11.58
C GLU A 125 -0.53 -16.90 -12.65
N ASP A 126 -1.36 -16.02 -13.20
CA ASP A 126 -0.93 -15.00 -14.16
C ASP A 126 0.13 -14.06 -13.57
N SER A 127 -0.01 -13.68 -12.28
CA SER A 127 0.98 -12.85 -11.59
C SER A 127 2.31 -13.58 -11.40
N GLN A 128 2.31 -14.88 -11.06
CA GLN A 128 3.53 -15.68 -10.99
C GLN A 128 4.28 -15.68 -12.33
N GLN A 129 3.54 -15.85 -13.45
CA GLN A 129 4.13 -15.83 -14.80
C GLN A 129 4.71 -14.46 -15.15
N ARG A 130 4.01 -13.36 -14.83
CA ARG A 130 4.49 -12.00 -15.12
C ARG A 130 5.70 -11.60 -14.28
N LEU A 131 5.70 -12.00 -13.00
CA LEU A 131 6.80 -11.79 -12.07
C LEU A 131 8.00 -12.70 -12.36
N GLY A 132 7.78 -13.89 -12.94
CA GLY A 132 8.82 -14.92 -13.06
C GLY A 132 9.31 -15.43 -11.70
N ILE A 133 8.47 -15.31 -10.66
CA ILE A 133 8.76 -15.69 -9.27
C ILE A 133 7.68 -16.69 -8.83
N ALA A 134 8.08 -17.90 -8.47
CA ALA A 134 7.14 -18.96 -8.11
C ALA A 134 6.43 -18.71 -6.79
N GLN A 135 7.07 -18.07 -5.82
CA GLN A 135 6.50 -17.80 -4.51
C GLN A 135 6.15 -16.32 -4.37
N ILE A 136 4.89 -16.04 -4.08
CA ILE A 136 4.37 -14.74 -3.66
C ILE A 136 4.05 -14.87 -2.17
N ASP A 137 4.50 -13.92 -1.33
CA ASP A 137 4.35 -14.06 0.12
C ASP A 137 2.97 -13.57 0.60
N LEU A 138 2.52 -12.40 0.12
CA LEU A 138 1.26 -11.82 0.52
C LEU A 138 0.36 -11.62 -0.71
N LEU A 139 -0.91 -11.93 -0.56
CA LEU A 139 -1.90 -11.81 -1.63
C LEU A 139 -3.09 -10.98 -1.18
N TYR A 140 -3.36 -9.88 -1.90
CA TYR A 140 -4.45 -8.97 -1.58
C TYR A 140 -5.57 -9.02 -2.62
N VAL A 141 -6.83 -9.00 -2.18
CA VAL A 141 -7.95 -8.65 -3.07
C VAL A 141 -7.88 -7.16 -3.40
N HIS A 142 -7.85 -6.81 -4.67
CA HIS A 142 -7.61 -5.43 -5.11
C HIS A 142 -8.89 -4.64 -5.23
N ASP A 143 -9.00 -3.57 -4.43
CA ASP A 143 -10.07 -2.54 -4.50
C ASP A 143 -11.49 -3.10 -4.66
N ILE A 144 -11.83 -4.09 -3.86
CA ILE A 144 -13.20 -4.60 -3.75
C ILE A 144 -14.02 -3.64 -2.87
N GLY A 145 -14.51 -2.56 -3.43
CA GLY A 145 -15.24 -1.54 -2.69
C GLY A 145 -16.06 -0.64 -3.61
N ARG A 146 -16.95 0.13 -2.98
CA ARG A 146 -17.86 1.04 -3.71
C ARG A 146 -17.13 2.20 -4.38
N MET A 147 -15.98 2.62 -3.86
CA MET A 147 -15.15 3.65 -4.53
C MET A 147 -14.72 3.21 -5.92
N THR A 148 -14.47 1.92 -6.13
CA THR A 148 -14.05 1.37 -7.41
C THR A 148 -15.24 0.95 -8.28
N HIS A 149 -16.24 0.34 -7.67
CA HIS A 149 -17.30 -0.37 -8.40
C HIS A 149 -18.67 0.31 -8.35
N GLY A 150 -18.84 1.36 -7.54
CA GLY A 150 -20.14 1.99 -7.35
C GLY A 150 -21.19 0.97 -6.91
N ASP A 151 -22.38 1.03 -7.52
CA ASP A 151 -23.49 0.12 -7.22
C ASP A 151 -23.23 -1.32 -7.69
N ALA A 152 -22.36 -1.52 -8.68
CA ALA A 152 -21.98 -2.85 -9.16
C ALA A 152 -21.15 -3.62 -8.11
N ASN A 153 -20.70 -2.97 -7.03
CA ASN A 153 -19.97 -3.63 -5.95
C ASN A 153 -20.72 -4.80 -5.33
N VAL A 154 -22.06 -4.76 -5.32
CA VAL A 154 -22.89 -5.85 -4.79
C VAL A 154 -22.61 -7.18 -5.50
N GLU A 155 -22.47 -7.15 -6.83
CA GLU A 155 -22.20 -8.35 -7.62
C GLU A 155 -20.75 -8.84 -7.44
N PHE A 156 -19.79 -7.92 -7.38
CA PHE A 156 -18.39 -8.29 -7.11
C PHE A 156 -18.19 -8.82 -5.69
N TRP A 157 -18.89 -8.26 -4.72
CA TRP A 157 -18.89 -8.79 -3.35
C TRP A 157 -19.46 -10.21 -3.28
N LYS A 158 -20.55 -10.50 -4.00
CA LYS A 158 -21.08 -11.86 -4.12
C LYS A 158 -20.08 -12.82 -4.77
N GLN A 159 -19.34 -12.38 -5.80
CA GLN A 159 -18.28 -13.22 -6.37
C GLN A 159 -17.22 -13.56 -5.34
N LEU A 160 -16.83 -12.59 -4.50
CA LEU A 160 -15.82 -12.78 -3.46
C LEU A 160 -16.30 -13.71 -2.35
N THR A 161 -17.56 -13.56 -1.93
CA THR A 161 -18.18 -14.37 -0.85
C THR A 161 -18.77 -15.68 -1.39
N GLU A 162 -19.94 -15.64 -2.00
CA GLU A 162 -20.71 -16.79 -2.48
C GLU A 162 -20.00 -17.47 -3.68
N GLY A 163 -19.38 -16.70 -4.56
CA GLY A 163 -18.60 -17.18 -5.71
C GLY A 163 -17.24 -17.79 -5.34
N GLY A 164 -16.87 -17.73 -4.07
CA GLY A 164 -15.74 -18.45 -3.50
C GLY A 164 -14.39 -17.78 -3.62
N GLY A 165 -14.31 -16.50 -3.91
CA GLY A 165 -13.03 -15.78 -3.94
C GLY A 165 -12.29 -15.83 -2.61
N PHE A 166 -12.98 -15.65 -1.48
CA PHE A 166 -12.40 -15.83 -0.15
C PHE A 166 -11.91 -17.27 0.08
N ARG A 167 -12.65 -18.27 -0.41
CA ARG A 167 -12.23 -19.68 -0.34
C ARG A 167 -10.96 -19.92 -1.16
N ALA A 168 -10.78 -19.27 -2.31
CA ALA A 168 -9.55 -19.37 -3.10
C ALA A 168 -8.34 -18.83 -2.33
N LEU A 169 -8.47 -17.67 -1.70
CA LEU A 169 -7.41 -17.10 -0.85
C LEU A 169 -7.05 -18.04 0.30
N ASP A 170 -8.05 -18.55 1.01
CA ASP A 170 -7.86 -19.48 2.12
C ASP A 170 -7.21 -20.80 1.66
N THR A 171 -7.59 -21.29 0.47
CA THR A 171 -6.98 -22.47 -0.15
C THR A 171 -5.49 -22.24 -0.43
N LEU A 172 -5.10 -21.10 -1.01
CA LEU A 172 -3.72 -20.76 -1.29
C LEU A 172 -2.89 -20.61 0.00
N ARG A 173 -3.44 -19.99 1.03
CA ARG A 173 -2.79 -19.86 2.34
C ARG A 173 -2.62 -21.21 3.03
N ASN A 174 -3.67 -22.02 3.11
CA ASN A 174 -3.64 -23.33 3.79
C ASN A 174 -2.73 -24.34 3.06
N ALA A 175 -2.58 -24.20 1.75
CA ALA A 175 -1.61 -24.98 0.98
C ALA A 175 -0.15 -24.47 1.12
N GLY A 176 0.08 -23.37 1.83
CA GLY A 176 1.40 -22.75 1.99
C GLY A 176 1.94 -22.09 0.73
N VAL A 177 1.09 -21.91 -0.29
CA VAL A 177 1.47 -21.27 -1.57
C VAL A 177 1.68 -19.77 -1.38
N VAL A 178 0.86 -19.15 -0.53
CA VAL A 178 1.07 -17.79 0.01
C VAL A 178 1.13 -17.86 1.53
N LYS A 179 1.83 -16.92 2.16
CA LYS A 179 2.01 -16.89 3.62
C LYS A 179 0.90 -16.10 4.32
N ALA A 180 0.39 -15.04 3.68
CA ALA A 180 -0.62 -14.17 4.23
C ALA A 180 -1.59 -13.68 3.15
N ILE A 181 -2.85 -13.49 3.55
CA ILE A 181 -3.94 -13.03 2.68
C ILE A 181 -4.67 -11.83 3.29
N GLY A 182 -5.24 -11.00 2.42
CA GLY A 182 -6.04 -9.87 2.85
C GLY A 182 -6.60 -9.03 1.71
N LEU A 183 -6.88 -7.76 2.01
CA LEU A 183 -7.39 -6.79 1.05
C LEU A 183 -6.37 -5.67 0.81
N GLY A 184 -6.29 -5.18 -0.42
CA GLY A 184 -5.57 -3.95 -0.78
C GLY A 184 -6.59 -2.92 -1.27
N VAL A 185 -6.98 -1.97 -0.41
CA VAL A 185 -8.16 -1.12 -0.60
C VAL A 185 -7.94 0.34 -0.20
N ASN A 186 -8.76 1.22 -0.77
CA ASN A 186 -8.87 2.63 -0.41
C ASN A 186 -10.05 2.92 0.54
N GLU A 187 -10.72 1.89 1.06
CA GLU A 187 -11.90 1.97 1.92
C GLU A 187 -11.73 1.04 3.11
N TRP A 188 -11.68 1.58 4.33
CA TRP A 188 -11.56 0.75 5.53
C TRP A 188 -12.84 -0.03 5.84
N GLN A 189 -14.01 0.49 5.42
CA GLN A 189 -15.32 -0.12 5.67
C GLN A 189 -15.42 -1.51 5.05
N VAL A 190 -15.00 -1.64 3.78
CA VAL A 190 -15.03 -2.94 3.10
C VAL A 190 -14.03 -3.94 3.69
N ALA A 191 -12.89 -3.46 4.18
CA ALA A 191 -11.94 -4.31 4.90
C ALA A 191 -12.52 -4.79 6.24
N HIS A 192 -13.25 -3.91 6.95
CA HIS A 192 -13.93 -4.24 8.17
C HIS A 192 -15.06 -5.27 7.95
N GLU A 193 -15.82 -5.13 6.86
CA GLU A 193 -16.85 -6.11 6.45
C GLU A 193 -16.20 -7.47 6.12
N ALA A 194 -15.11 -7.47 5.35
CA ALA A 194 -14.39 -8.70 4.99
C ALA A 194 -13.86 -9.48 6.20
N MET A 195 -13.53 -8.81 7.31
CA MET A 195 -13.11 -9.46 8.55
C MET A 195 -14.25 -10.30 9.21
N GLN A 196 -15.51 -10.11 8.80
CA GLN A 196 -16.62 -10.94 9.25
C GLN A 196 -16.77 -12.23 8.42
N GLU A 197 -16.26 -12.19 7.18
CA GLU A 197 -16.39 -13.29 6.21
C GLU A 197 -15.16 -14.22 6.23
N LEU A 198 -13.97 -13.64 6.42
CA LEU A 198 -12.71 -14.36 6.36
C LEU A 198 -11.71 -13.81 7.39
N GLN A 199 -10.96 -14.71 7.99
CA GLN A 199 -9.84 -14.33 8.81
C GLN A 199 -8.70 -13.77 7.95
N LEU A 200 -8.57 -12.45 7.94
CA LEU A 200 -7.50 -11.73 7.26
C LEU A 200 -6.23 -11.72 8.11
N ASP A 201 -5.09 -11.85 7.47
CA ASP A 201 -3.77 -11.77 8.12
C ASP A 201 -3.21 -10.34 8.03
N VAL A 202 -3.45 -9.67 6.89
CA VAL A 202 -2.90 -8.35 6.62
C VAL A 202 -3.80 -7.58 5.65
N THR A 203 -4.00 -6.29 5.91
CA THR A 203 -4.71 -5.38 5.01
C THR A 203 -3.79 -4.25 4.56
N LEU A 204 -3.66 -4.04 3.25
CA LEU A 204 -3.03 -2.85 2.70
C LEU A 204 -4.10 -1.76 2.58
N LEU A 205 -4.04 -0.77 3.47
CA LEU A 205 -4.99 0.33 3.54
C LEU A 205 -4.35 1.60 2.98
N ALA A 206 -4.88 2.10 1.86
CA ALA A 206 -4.29 3.22 1.15
C ALA A 206 -4.96 4.56 1.53
N GLY A 207 -4.18 5.48 2.13
CA GLY A 207 -4.59 6.86 2.40
C GLY A 207 -5.69 7.05 3.43
N ARG A 208 -5.99 6.05 4.28
CA ARG A 208 -7.08 6.11 5.27
C ARG A 208 -6.62 6.06 6.73
N TYR A 209 -5.34 5.78 6.96
CA TYR A 209 -4.70 6.02 8.25
C TYR A 209 -3.41 6.78 8.03
N THR A 210 -3.50 8.09 8.08
CA THR A 210 -2.41 9.02 7.78
C THR A 210 -2.44 10.19 8.75
N LEU A 211 -1.44 11.05 8.69
CA LEU A 211 -1.44 12.30 9.48
C LEU A 211 -2.66 13.20 9.18
N LEU A 212 -3.29 13.04 8.01
CA LEU A 212 -4.45 13.81 7.58
C LEU A 212 -5.80 13.11 7.85
N GLU A 213 -5.84 11.78 7.82
CA GLU A 213 -7.07 10.98 7.96
C GLU A 213 -6.90 9.89 9.02
N GLN A 214 -7.79 9.84 10.04
CA GLN A 214 -7.78 8.86 11.12
C GLN A 214 -9.18 8.26 11.43
N ASP A 215 -10.16 8.43 10.55
CA ASP A 215 -11.54 7.97 10.77
C ASP A 215 -11.65 6.44 10.96
N CYS A 216 -10.63 5.70 10.52
CA CYS A 216 -10.57 4.24 10.66
C CYS A 216 -10.11 3.77 12.05
N LEU A 217 -9.69 4.65 12.97
CA LEU A 217 -9.19 4.26 14.30
C LEU A 217 -10.19 3.35 15.00
N ALA A 218 -11.41 3.79 15.20
CA ALA A 218 -12.47 3.01 15.79
C ALA A 218 -13.66 2.91 14.82
N PRO A 219 -14.24 1.71 14.62
CA PRO A 219 -13.90 0.43 15.27
C PRO A 219 -12.87 -0.41 14.50
N PHE A 220 -12.40 0.04 13.30
CA PHE A 220 -11.67 -0.83 12.38
C PHE A 220 -10.27 -1.20 12.91
N LEU A 221 -9.43 -0.23 13.25
CA LEU A 221 -8.08 -0.53 13.74
C LEU A 221 -8.09 -1.21 15.11
N ASP A 222 -9.04 -0.90 15.98
CA ASP A 222 -9.24 -1.63 17.24
C ASP A 222 -9.54 -3.11 16.97
N ASN A 223 -10.40 -3.41 15.99
CA ASN A 223 -10.71 -4.77 15.60
C ASN A 223 -9.51 -5.45 14.90
N CYS A 224 -8.71 -4.70 14.15
CA CYS A 224 -7.47 -5.23 13.58
C CYS A 224 -6.51 -5.73 14.66
N VAL A 225 -6.30 -4.96 15.72
CA VAL A 225 -5.52 -5.40 16.89
C VAL A 225 -6.14 -6.63 17.55
N ARG A 226 -7.45 -6.58 17.79
CA ARG A 226 -8.17 -7.65 18.49
C ARG A 226 -8.13 -8.99 17.75
N TYR A 227 -8.25 -8.96 16.42
CA TYR A 227 -8.34 -10.17 15.58
C TYR A 227 -7.03 -10.53 14.88
N GLY A 228 -5.97 -9.75 15.09
CA GLY A 228 -4.65 -10.01 14.52
C GLY A 228 -4.56 -9.75 13.01
N ASN A 229 -5.37 -8.82 12.48
CA ASN A 229 -5.23 -8.34 11.11
C ASN A 229 -4.20 -7.19 11.10
N SER A 230 -3.00 -7.46 10.61
CA SER A 230 -1.96 -6.44 10.51
C SER A 230 -2.27 -5.43 9.40
N ILE A 231 -1.80 -4.20 9.54
CA ILE A 231 -2.02 -3.14 8.56
C ILE A 231 -0.70 -2.77 7.89
N VAL A 232 -0.72 -2.73 6.57
CA VAL A 232 0.27 -2.03 5.74
C VAL A 232 -0.38 -0.73 5.28
N VAL A 233 0.23 0.40 5.56
CA VAL A 233 -0.30 1.70 5.12
C VAL A 233 0.32 2.07 3.78
N GLY A 234 -0.53 2.15 2.75
CA GLY A 234 -0.19 2.76 1.47
C GLY A 234 -0.64 4.22 1.43
N GLY A 235 -0.10 5.00 0.47
CA GLY A 235 -0.56 6.37 0.26
C GLY A 235 -0.39 7.29 1.49
N VAL A 236 0.66 7.11 2.28
CA VAL A 236 0.96 7.87 3.50
C VAL A 236 0.99 9.39 3.29
N PHE A 237 1.25 9.84 2.06
CA PHE A 237 1.24 11.24 1.67
C PHE A 237 -0.10 11.72 1.10
N ASN A 238 -1.20 10.92 1.19
CA ASN A 238 -2.52 11.24 0.64
C ASN A 238 -2.44 11.75 -0.81
N SER A 239 -1.99 10.90 -1.73
CA SER A 239 -1.71 11.24 -3.15
C SER A 239 -0.62 12.32 -3.32
N GLY A 240 0.10 12.66 -2.25
CA GLY A 240 1.24 13.56 -2.23
C GLY A 240 0.92 14.96 -1.70
N VAL A 241 -0.30 15.27 -1.26
CA VAL A 241 -0.61 16.57 -0.66
C VAL A 241 0.26 16.85 0.58
N LEU A 242 0.56 15.82 1.38
CA LEU A 242 1.48 15.93 2.53
C LEU A 242 2.96 16.02 2.14
N ALA A 243 3.27 15.84 0.85
CA ALA A 243 4.59 16.04 0.27
C ALA A 243 4.64 17.23 -0.71
N GLY A 244 3.63 18.11 -0.68
CA GLY A 244 3.63 19.39 -1.40
C GLY A 244 3.20 19.36 -2.86
N ASN A 245 2.59 18.26 -3.37
CA ASN A 245 2.19 18.19 -4.79
C ASN A 245 0.73 18.62 -5.09
N GLY A 246 -0.05 19.03 -4.08
CA GLY A 246 -1.42 19.51 -4.24
C GLY A 246 -2.47 18.47 -4.65
N LYS A 247 -2.14 17.17 -4.63
CA LYS A 247 -3.06 16.09 -5.00
C LYS A 247 -3.59 15.35 -3.76
N PHE A 248 -4.89 15.05 -3.78
CA PHE A 248 -5.60 14.30 -2.75
C PHE A 248 -6.59 13.33 -3.39
N ASN A 249 -6.66 12.09 -2.91
CA ASN A 249 -7.54 11.04 -3.46
C ASN A 249 -7.48 10.95 -5.00
N TYR A 250 -6.27 10.99 -5.56
CA TYR A 250 -5.95 10.94 -7.00
C TYR A 250 -6.43 12.14 -7.83
N GLY A 251 -7.06 13.15 -7.22
CA GLY A 251 -7.52 14.40 -7.83
C GLY A 251 -6.82 15.63 -7.24
N ASP A 252 -7.34 16.83 -7.55
CA ASP A 252 -6.89 18.06 -6.92
C ASP A 252 -7.40 18.15 -5.47
N ALA A 253 -6.56 18.65 -4.58
CA ALA A 253 -6.91 18.76 -3.16
C ALA A 253 -8.00 19.83 -2.95
N PRO A 254 -9.13 19.52 -2.27
CA PRO A 254 -10.13 20.51 -1.89
C PRO A 254 -9.56 21.56 -0.95
N ALA A 255 -10.12 22.79 -0.98
CA ALA A 255 -9.65 23.91 -0.18
C ALA A 255 -9.54 23.61 1.34
N GLY A 256 -10.50 22.85 1.89
CA GLY A 256 -10.46 22.43 3.30
C GLY A 256 -9.28 21.49 3.61
N VAL A 257 -8.93 20.59 2.70
CA VAL A 257 -7.76 19.73 2.82
C VAL A 257 -6.48 20.55 2.76
N VAL A 258 -6.37 21.48 1.79
CA VAL A 258 -5.22 22.37 1.66
C VAL A 258 -5.03 23.19 2.93
N SER A 259 -6.10 23.75 3.50
CA SER A 259 -6.04 24.52 4.76
C SER A 259 -5.52 23.66 5.92
N ARG A 260 -6.00 22.43 6.06
CA ARG A 260 -5.54 21.51 7.12
C ARG A 260 -4.07 21.11 6.93
N VAL A 261 -3.66 20.85 5.70
CA VAL A 261 -2.25 20.55 5.37
C VAL A 261 -1.33 21.73 5.69
N ASN A 262 -1.76 22.96 5.39
CA ASN A 262 -0.99 24.15 5.72
C ASN A 262 -0.80 24.28 7.24
N ARG A 263 -1.83 24.05 8.05
CA ARG A 263 -1.71 24.06 9.51
C ARG A 263 -0.78 22.96 10.02
N LEU A 264 -0.88 21.72 9.49
CA LEU A 264 0.07 20.66 9.80
C LEU A 264 1.51 21.08 9.49
N ALA A 265 1.73 21.73 8.34
CA ALA A 265 3.04 22.22 7.92
C ALA A 265 3.57 23.37 8.80
N GLU A 266 2.68 24.22 9.32
CA GLU A 266 3.03 25.30 10.27
C GLU A 266 3.54 24.72 11.57
N VAL A 267 2.79 23.82 12.19
CA VAL A 267 3.22 23.15 13.43
C VAL A 267 4.52 22.38 13.20
N CYS A 268 4.63 21.60 12.13
CA CYS A 268 5.88 20.89 11.84
C CYS A 268 7.08 21.85 11.72
N ARG A 269 6.90 23.02 11.13
CA ARG A 269 7.97 24.03 10.96
C ARG A 269 8.41 24.64 12.28
N GLU A 270 7.52 24.83 13.24
CA GLU A 270 7.86 25.31 14.59
C GLU A 270 8.79 24.35 15.32
N PHE A 271 8.69 23.07 15.01
CA PHE A 271 9.56 22.01 15.54
C PHE A 271 10.74 21.67 14.62
N GLU A 272 10.98 22.43 13.54
CA GLU A 272 12.02 22.18 12.53
C GLU A 272 11.91 20.79 11.85
N VAL A 273 10.69 20.26 11.74
CA VAL A 273 10.39 18.95 11.16
C VAL A 273 9.79 19.12 9.78
N PRO A 274 10.31 18.46 8.73
CA PRO A 274 9.61 18.37 7.45
C PRO A 274 8.27 17.63 7.59
N LEU A 275 7.18 18.20 7.09
CA LEU A 275 5.87 17.57 7.12
C LEU A 275 5.86 16.12 6.59
N PRO A 276 6.57 15.77 5.48
CA PRO A 276 6.66 14.40 5.03
C PRO A 276 7.29 13.43 6.03
N ALA A 277 8.23 13.90 6.89
CA ALA A 277 8.83 13.06 7.92
C ALA A 277 7.78 12.68 8.99
N ALA A 278 7.00 13.64 9.46
CA ALA A 278 5.89 13.37 10.37
C ALA A 278 4.84 12.44 9.73
N ALA A 279 4.49 12.67 8.46
CA ALA A 279 3.53 11.85 7.73
C ALA A 279 3.96 10.38 7.57
N LEU A 280 5.26 10.13 7.35
CA LEU A 280 5.79 8.77 7.22
C LEU A 280 5.82 7.99 8.54
N GLN A 281 6.09 8.67 9.65
CA GLN A 281 6.31 8.02 10.94
C GLN A 281 5.01 7.83 11.74
N PHE A 282 4.04 8.74 11.58
CA PHE A 282 2.78 8.72 12.32
C PHE A 282 2.06 7.37 12.27
N PRO A 283 1.82 6.73 11.13
CA PRO A 283 1.02 5.50 11.08
C PRO A 283 1.64 4.34 11.86
N LEU A 284 2.97 4.28 11.90
CA LEU A 284 3.70 3.17 12.53
C LEU A 284 3.65 3.17 14.07
N ALA A 285 3.13 4.24 14.67
CA ALA A 285 2.84 4.27 16.10
C ALA A 285 1.66 3.38 16.49
N HIS A 286 0.75 3.09 15.56
CA HIS A 286 -0.39 2.24 15.84
C HIS A 286 0.02 0.76 15.88
N PRO A 287 -0.37 -0.02 16.92
CA PRO A 287 0.07 -1.40 17.10
C PRO A 287 -0.35 -2.35 15.96
N ALA A 288 -1.45 -2.07 15.25
CA ALA A 288 -1.84 -2.85 14.09
C ALA A 288 -0.94 -2.59 12.86
N VAL A 289 -0.26 -1.45 12.78
CA VAL A 289 0.52 -1.07 11.58
C VAL A 289 1.90 -1.69 11.63
N VAL A 290 2.22 -2.51 10.63
CA VAL A 290 3.50 -3.23 10.55
C VAL A 290 4.43 -2.71 9.45
N SER A 291 3.93 -1.95 8.49
CA SER A 291 4.75 -1.35 7.43
C SER A 291 4.04 -0.16 6.80
N CYS A 292 4.81 0.79 6.28
CA CYS A 292 4.34 1.77 5.32
C CYS A 292 4.97 1.50 3.96
N VAL A 293 4.21 1.54 2.87
CA VAL A 293 4.76 1.42 1.52
C VAL A 293 4.77 2.79 0.83
N VAL A 294 5.92 3.16 0.31
CA VAL A 294 6.12 4.42 -0.40
C VAL A 294 6.50 4.19 -1.85
N GLY A 295 5.89 4.96 -2.74
CA GLY A 295 6.32 5.08 -4.13
C GLY A 295 7.39 6.15 -4.27
N ALA A 296 8.31 5.95 -5.20
CA ALA A 296 9.28 6.96 -5.61
C ALA A 296 9.45 6.94 -7.14
N ARG A 297 9.85 8.08 -7.71
CA ARG A 297 10.08 8.23 -9.15
C ARG A 297 11.54 8.35 -9.51
N SER A 298 12.39 8.60 -8.52
CA SER A 298 13.85 8.64 -8.70
C SER A 298 14.56 8.08 -7.47
N VAL A 299 15.83 7.77 -7.63
CA VAL A 299 16.70 7.32 -6.55
C VAL A 299 16.77 8.37 -5.44
N GLU A 300 16.93 9.65 -5.80
CA GLU A 300 17.01 10.75 -4.84
C GLU A 300 15.71 10.89 -4.02
N GLN A 301 14.55 10.71 -4.66
CA GLN A 301 13.26 10.73 -3.95
C GLN A 301 13.14 9.57 -2.97
N LEU A 302 13.60 8.38 -3.34
CA LEU A 302 13.60 7.23 -2.43
C LEU A 302 14.55 7.44 -1.25
N GLN A 303 15.76 7.91 -1.50
CA GLN A 303 16.74 8.25 -0.47
C GLN A 303 16.17 9.30 0.49
N GLN A 304 15.50 10.31 -0.04
CA GLN A 304 14.86 11.35 0.77
C GLN A 304 13.71 10.78 1.62
N ASN A 305 12.89 9.88 1.09
CA ASN A 305 11.83 9.21 1.85
C ASN A 305 12.42 8.40 3.01
N VAL A 306 13.51 7.67 2.79
CA VAL A 306 14.21 6.92 3.85
C VAL A 306 14.80 7.88 4.88
N ALA A 307 15.43 8.98 4.46
CA ALA A 307 15.97 9.98 5.37
C ALA A 307 14.88 10.61 6.26
N TRP A 308 13.72 10.96 5.70
CA TRP A 308 12.56 11.44 6.47
C TRP A 308 12.01 10.40 7.43
N PHE A 309 11.96 9.14 6.98
CA PHE A 309 11.49 8.03 7.80
C PHE A 309 12.37 7.79 9.04
N GLU A 310 13.69 7.95 8.90
CA GLU A 310 14.67 7.67 9.95
C GLU A 310 15.02 8.90 10.81
N GLN A 311 14.52 10.08 10.44
CA GLN A 311 14.74 11.31 11.18
C GLN A 311 14.15 11.20 12.59
N ALA A 312 14.92 11.59 13.62
CA ALA A 312 14.38 11.71 14.97
C ALA A 312 13.40 12.90 15.04
N LEU A 313 12.21 12.66 15.58
CA LEU A 313 11.17 13.67 15.71
C LEU A 313 10.93 13.98 17.20
N PRO A 314 10.78 15.28 17.59
CA PRO A 314 10.59 15.65 18.97
C PRO A 314 9.20 15.27 19.50
N ALA A 315 9.09 14.83 20.75
CA ALA A 315 7.81 14.48 21.40
C ALA A 315 6.79 15.62 21.40
N GLY A 316 7.28 16.86 21.58
CA GLY A 316 6.45 18.06 21.61
C GLY A 316 5.64 18.26 20.33
N LEU A 317 6.16 17.85 19.18
CA LEU A 317 5.45 17.90 17.90
C LEU A 317 4.09 17.19 17.98
N TRP A 318 4.09 15.96 18.50
CA TRP A 318 2.87 15.14 18.56
C TRP A 318 1.85 15.68 19.55
N GLN A 319 2.34 16.27 20.66
CA GLN A 319 1.50 16.91 21.65
C GLN A 319 0.81 18.16 21.06
N GLU A 320 1.56 18.98 20.33
CA GLU A 320 1.03 20.17 19.68
C GLU A 320 0.01 19.82 18.59
N LEU A 321 0.31 18.82 17.74
CA LEU A 321 -0.63 18.33 16.73
C LEU A 321 -1.96 17.83 17.33
N LYS A 322 -1.92 17.21 18.51
CA LYS A 322 -3.14 16.82 19.25
C LYS A 322 -3.86 18.02 19.83
N SER A 323 -3.14 18.91 20.49
CA SER A 323 -3.73 20.10 21.14
C SER A 323 -4.43 21.02 20.13
N ASP A 324 -3.92 21.11 18.92
CA ASP A 324 -4.50 21.83 17.79
C ASP A 324 -5.66 21.09 17.10
N GLY A 325 -5.97 19.85 17.51
CA GLY A 325 -6.98 19.00 16.87
C GLY A 325 -6.64 18.61 15.44
N LEU A 326 -5.35 18.62 15.09
CA LEU A 326 -4.85 18.22 13.77
C LEU A 326 -4.72 16.70 13.63
N ILE A 327 -4.52 16.00 14.74
CA ILE A 327 -4.64 14.53 14.85
C ILE A 327 -5.57 14.18 16.01
N ALA A 328 -6.21 13.04 15.95
CA ALA A 328 -7.14 12.59 16.99
C ALA A 328 -6.40 12.36 18.32
N ASP A 329 -7.01 12.76 19.43
CA ASP A 329 -6.44 12.58 20.78
C ASP A 329 -6.13 11.10 21.08
N THR A 330 -6.97 10.19 20.57
CA THR A 330 -6.84 8.75 20.76
C THR A 330 -5.81 8.12 19.83
N ALA A 331 -5.32 8.84 18.81
CA ALA A 331 -4.32 8.29 17.89
C ALA A 331 -3.00 8.02 18.62
N PRO A 332 -2.45 6.80 18.54
CA PRO A 332 -1.08 6.55 18.98
C PRO A 332 -0.09 7.41 18.20
N VAL A 333 0.96 7.85 18.87
CA VAL A 333 2.02 8.67 18.28
C VAL A 333 3.38 8.01 18.53
N PRO A 334 4.38 8.25 17.66
CA PRO A 334 5.71 7.68 17.84
C PRO A 334 6.31 8.02 19.22
N GLU A 335 6.83 6.99 19.90
CA GLU A 335 7.59 7.19 21.14
C GLU A 335 8.95 7.78 20.80
N VAL A 336 9.36 8.77 21.58
CA VAL A 336 10.70 9.34 21.49
C VAL A 336 11.62 8.47 22.35
N VAL A 337 12.57 7.83 21.72
CA VAL A 337 13.69 7.20 22.45
C VAL A 337 14.63 8.35 22.84
N GLU A 338 14.68 8.67 24.14
CA GLU A 338 15.63 9.62 24.70
C GLU A 338 17.07 9.16 24.48
#